data_8d6a47a8edda926fa6f1bb45b9c3563f
#
_entry.id   8d6a47a8edda926fa6f1bb45b9c3563f
#
_cell.length_a   1.000
_cell.length_b   1.000
_cell.length_c   1.000
_cell.angle_alpha   90.00
_cell.angle_beta   90.00
_cell.angle_gamma   90.00
#
_symmetry.space_group_name_H-M   'P 1'
#
loop_
_entity.id
_entity.type
_entity.pdbx_description
1 polymer ?
#
loop_
_entity_poly.entity_id
_entity_poly.type
_entity_poly.pdbx_seq_one_letter_code
_entity_poly.pdbx_strand_id
1 'polypeptide(L)'
;MILLDTNLISEAMKPEPAPAIRTWLDEQAAETLYLSSVTIAELMFGIGALAKGKRKDKLTAALDGVLEMFADRILSFDVSAARRYAELAVRPRAAGKGFPTPDGYITAIAASHDLAVASRDTNAFTAAGLDVIDPWTAAD
;
A
#
# COMPACT_ATOMS: atom_id res chain seq x y z
N MET A 1 7.57 9.53 7.23
CA MET A 1 7.40 8.08 7.04
C MET A 1 6.17 7.82 6.21
N ILE A 2 6.24 6.82 5.34
CA ILE A 2 5.27 6.62 4.26
C ILE A 2 4.87 5.15 4.18
N LEU A 3 3.56 4.89 4.16
CA LEU A 3 3.02 3.56 3.88
C LEU A 3 2.77 3.45 2.39
N LEU A 4 3.36 2.43 1.76
CA LEU A 4 3.21 2.21 0.33
C LEU A 4 1.96 1.38 0.06
N ASP A 5 1.05 1.90 -0.77
CA ASP A 5 -0.18 1.20 -1.13
C ASP A 5 0.10 0.06 -2.11
N THR A 6 -0.85 -0.85 -2.20
CA THR A 6 -0.74 -2.07 -3.02
C THR A 6 -0.42 -1.76 -4.47
N ASN A 7 -1.08 -0.76 -5.07
CA ASN A 7 -0.86 -0.43 -6.48
C ASN A 7 0.58 0.04 -6.76
N LEU A 8 1.21 0.71 -5.80
CA LEU A 8 2.59 1.16 -5.94
C LEU A 8 3.56 -0.03 -5.92
N ILE A 9 3.38 -0.95 -4.98
CA ILE A 9 4.23 -2.14 -4.88
C ILE A 9 4.01 -3.04 -6.09
N SER A 10 2.76 -3.20 -6.52
CA SER A 10 2.45 -3.99 -7.72
C SER A 10 3.18 -3.43 -8.95
N GLU A 11 3.21 -2.11 -9.12
CA GLU A 11 3.95 -1.48 -10.20
C GLU A 11 5.45 -1.72 -10.07
N ALA A 12 6.00 -1.55 -8.86
CA ALA A 12 7.43 -1.73 -8.61
C ALA A 12 7.91 -3.16 -8.86
N MET A 13 7.02 -4.14 -8.76
CA MET A 13 7.35 -5.56 -8.98
C MET A 13 7.40 -5.95 -10.46
N LYS A 14 6.94 -5.09 -11.36
CA LYS A 14 6.99 -5.38 -12.80
C LYS A 14 8.44 -5.42 -13.29
N PRO A 15 8.74 -6.20 -14.35
CA PRO A 15 10.08 -6.19 -14.95
C PRO A 15 10.51 -4.80 -15.41
N GLU A 16 9.55 -3.99 -15.90
CA GLU A 16 9.79 -2.62 -16.33
C GLU A 16 8.80 -1.69 -15.64
N PRO A 17 9.09 -1.28 -14.40
CA PRO A 17 8.22 -0.34 -13.69
C PRO A 17 8.16 1.02 -14.40
N ALA A 18 7.06 1.75 -14.23
CA ALA A 18 6.96 3.11 -14.74
C ALA A 18 8.16 3.93 -14.25
N PRO A 19 8.80 4.71 -15.14
CA PRO A 19 10.00 5.49 -14.76
C PRO A 19 9.77 6.42 -13.57
N ALA A 20 8.60 7.05 -13.48
CA ALA A 20 8.27 7.93 -12.36
C ALA A 20 8.31 7.18 -11.01
N ILE A 21 7.84 5.94 -11.00
CA ILE A 21 7.81 5.11 -9.80
C ILE A 21 9.23 4.72 -9.40
N ARG A 22 10.03 4.28 -10.35
CA ARG A 22 11.43 3.92 -10.09
C ARG A 22 12.19 5.12 -9.52
N THR A 23 12.06 6.28 -10.15
CA THR A 23 12.72 7.50 -9.71
C THR A 23 12.29 7.89 -8.31
N TRP A 24 10.98 7.88 -8.07
CA TRP A 24 10.46 8.27 -6.76
C TRP A 24 10.97 7.33 -5.64
N LEU A 25 10.93 6.03 -5.89
CA LEU A 25 11.41 5.05 -4.90
C LEU A 25 12.90 5.20 -4.62
N ASP A 26 13.70 5.44 -5.68
CA ASP A 26 15.15 5.62 -5.54
C ASP A 26 15.51 6.86 -4.71
N GLU A 27 14.63 7.85 -4.70
CA GLU A 27 14.84 9.08 -3.93
C GLU A 27 14.51 8.93 -2.46
N GLN A 28 13.81 7.86 -2.06
CA GLN A 28 13.39 7.66 -0.68
C GLN A 28 14.45 6.91 0.12
N ALA A 29 14.60 7.27 1.39
CA ALA A 29 15.39 6.48 2.31
C ALA A 29 14.58 5.21 2.67
N ALA A 30 15.16 4.04 2.47
CA ALA A 30 14.45 2.77 2.64
C ALA A 30 13.80 2.63 4.01
N GLU A 31 14.48 3.09 5.06
CA GLU A 31 13.99 2.98 6.43
C GLU A 31 12.75 3.84 6.72
N THR A 32 12.38 4.73 5.80
CA THR A 32 11.17 5.57 5.94
C THR A 32 9.94 4.98 5.27
N LEU A 33 10.11 3.85 4.58
CA LEU A 33 9.05 3.21 3.80
C LEU A 33 8.52 1.97 4.53
N TYR A 34 7.21 1.84 4.59
CA TYR A 34 6.50 0.76 5.29
C TYR A 34 5.49 0.10 4.37
N LEU A 35 5.17 -1.15 4.65
CA LEU A 35 4.09 -1.90 4.02
C LEU A 35 3.07 -2.32 5.06
N SER A 36 1.84 -2.60 4.62
CA SER A 36 0.84 -3.22 5.47
C SER A 36 0.74 -4.72 5.19
N SER A 37 0.33 -5.48 6.20
CA SER A 37 0.02 -6.91 6.02
C SER A 37 -1.15 -7.10 5.04
N VAL A 38 -2.04 -6.11 4.93
CA VAL A 38 -3.16 -6.13 3.97
C VAL A 38 -2.64 -6.09 2.54
N THR A 39 -1.67 -5.22 2.26
CA THR A 39 -1.01 -5.16 0.95
C THR A 39 -0.36 -6.50 0.61
N ILE A 40 0.32 -7.12 1.56
CA ILE A 40 0.93 -8.44 1.36
C ILE A 40 -0.15 -9.47 0.99
N ALA A 41 -1.28 -9.47 1.71
CA ALA A 41 -2.38 -10.38 1.43
C ALA A 41 -2.95 -10.18 0.02
N GLU A 42 -3.12 -8.93 -0.40
CA GLU A 42 -3.62 -8.62 -1.75
C GLU A 42 -2.66 -9.10 -2.83
N LEU A 43 -1.37 -8.88 -2.64
CA LEU A 43 -0.35 -9.30 -3.60
C LEU A 43 -0.27 -10.83 -3.68
N MET A 44 -0.29 -11.51 -2.55
CA MET A 44 -0.29 -12.98 -2.51
C MET A 44 -1.52 -13.56 -3.20
N PHE A 45 -2.68 -12.96 -2.96
CA PHE A 45 -3.91 -13.39 -3.61
C PHE A 45 -3.84 -13.22 -5.13
N GLY A 46 -3.39 -12.04 -5.57
CA GLY A 46 -3.28 -11.74 -7.00
C GLY A 46 -2.33 -12.68 -7.74
N ILE A 47 -1.18 -12.97 -7.14
CA ILE A 47 -0.20 -13.91 -7.71
C ILE A 47 -0.74 -15.33 -7.66
N GLY A 48 -1.36 -15.72 -6.55
CA GLY A 48 -1.94 -17.07 -6.39
C GLY A 48 -3.02 -17.38 -7.43
N ALA A 49 -3.75 -16.36 -7.89
CA ALA A 49 -4.81 -16.51 -8.89
C ALA A 49 -4.29 -16.67 -10.31
N LEU A 50 -3.00 -16.41 -10.55
CA LEU A 50 -2.41 -16.57 -11.87
C LEU A 50 -2.24 -18.05 -12.24
N ALA A 51 -2.34 -18.33 -13.55
CA ALA A 51 -2.03 -19.66 -14.05
C ALA A 51 -0.55 -19.96 -13.85
N LYS A 52 -0.21 -21.24 -13.64
CA LYS A 52 1.18 -21.69 -13.56
C LYS A 52 1.95 -21.25 -14.79
N GLY A 53 3.17 -20.77 -14.60
CA GLY A 53 4.01 -20.32 -15.69
C GLY A 53 5.09 -19.36 -15.22
N LYS A 54 5.86 -18.86 -16.18
CA LYS A 54 7.00 -17.98 -15.89
C LYS A 54 6.59 -16.68 -15.21
N ARG A 55 5.45 -16.11 -15.60
CA ARG A 55 4.97 -14.86 -15.02
C ARG A 55 4.69 -15.01 -13.52
N LYS A 56 4.00 -16.10 -13.17
CA LYS A 56 3.69 -16.39 -11.76
C LYS A 56 4.98 -16.60 -10.97
N ASP A 57 5.92 -17.36 -11.53
CA ASP A 57 7.20 -17.64 -10.87
C ASP A 57 8.01 -16.36 -10.64
N LYS A 58 8.06 -15.48 -11.64
CA LYS A 58 8.79 -14.19 -11.53
C LYS A 58 8.15 -13.27 -10.48
N LEU A 59 6.83 -13.19 -10.46
CA LEU A 59 6.13 -12.34 -9.49
C LEU A 59 6.26 -12.91 -8.07
N THR A 60 6.23 -14.24 -7.93
CA THR A 60 6.45 -14.89 -6.64
C THR A 60 7.85 -14.54 -6.10
N ALA A 61 8.86 -14.63 -6.95
CA ALA A 61 10.24 -14.29 -6.58
C ALA A 61 10.37 -12.80 -6.23
N ALA A 62 9.70 -11.93 -6.99
CA ALA A 62 9.71 -10.48 -6.72
C ALA A 62 9.08 -10.18 -5.38
N LEU A 63 7.95 -10.84 -5.06
CA LEU A 63 7.29 -10.66 -3.77
C LEU A 63 8.17 -11.15 -2.61
N ASP A 64 8.83 -12.29 -2.78
CA ASP A 64 9.77 -12.78 -1.77
C ASP A 64 10.86 -11.76 -1.47
N GLY A 65 11.37 -11.10 -2.52
CA GLY A 65 12.35 -10.01 -2.37
C GLY A 65 11.79 -8.81 -1.60
N VAL A 66 10.54 -8.44 -1.88
CA VAL A 66 9.86 -7.35 -1.17
C VAL A 66 9.69 -7.70 0.31
N LEU A 67 9.24 -8.91 0.62
CA LEU A 67 9.07 -9.37 1.99
C LEU A 67 10.38 -9.34 2.77
N GLU A 68 11.47 -9.74 2.14
CA GLU A 68 12.78 -9.72 2.74
C GLU A 68 13.27 -8.29 2.98
N MET A 69 13.11 -7.41 2.01
CA MET A 69 13.51 -6.01 2.12
C MET A 69 12.77 -5.27 3.23
N PHE A 70 11.48 -5.55 3.39
CA PHE A 70 10.63 -4.87 4.37
C PHE A 70 10.38 -5.67 5.65
N ALA A 71 11.16 -6.71 5.93
CA ALA A 71 10.89 -7.66 7.01
C ALA A 71 10.59 -7.00 8.37
N ASP A 72 11.26 -5.90 8.68
CA ASP A 72 11.10 -5.17 9.94
C ASP A 72 10.16 -3.96 9.82
N ARG A 73 9.55 -3.75 8.65
CA ARG A 73 8.71 -2.59 8.38
C ARG A 73 7.36 -2.97 7.78
N ILE A 74 6.83 -4.11 8.15
CA ILE A 74 5.49 -4.56 7.77
C ILE A 74 4.57 -4.33 8.95
N LEU A 75 3.56 -3.49 8.78
CA LEU A 75 2.61 -3.12 9.82
C LEU A 75 1.34 -3.97 9.70
N SER A 76 0.88 -4.50 10.82
CA SER A 76 -0.29 -5.36 10.86
C SER A 76 -1.57 -4.58 11.13
N PHE A 77 -2.69 -5.13 10.69
CA PHE A 77 -4.00 -4.62 11.10
C PHE A 77 -4.29 -5.11 12.51
N ASP A 78 -3.75 -4.41 13.50
CA ASP A 78 -3.84 -4.76 14.90
C ASP A 78 -5.05 -4.10 15.58
N VAL A 79 -5.14 -4.20 16.91
CA VAL A 79 -6.26 -3.60 17.65
C VAL A 79 -6.30 -2.09 17.51
N SER A 80 -5.13 -1.44 17.49
CA SER A 80 -5.04 0.00 17.31
C SER A 80 -5.60 0.41 15.93
N ALA A 81 -5.22 -0.32 14.88
CA ALA A 81 -5.75 -0.09 13.53
C ALA A 81 -7.25 -0.38 13.47
N ALA A 82 -7.70 -1.43 14.15
CA ALA A 82 -9.13 -1.77 14.20
C ALA A 82 -9.97 -0.64 14.81
N ARG A 83 -9.47 -0.02 15.87
CA ARG A 83 -10.14 1.12 16.49
C ARG A 83 -10.21 2.32 15.55
N ARG A 84 -9.11 2.62 14.86
CA ARG A 84 -9.09 3.70 13.88
C ARG A 84 -10.01 3.42 12.71
N TYR A 85 -10.08 2.17 12.27
CA TYR A 85 -11.00 1.77 11.21
C TYR A 85 -12.45 2.10 11.60
N ALA A 86 -12.85 1.70 12.79
CA ALA A 86 -14.22 1.95 13.27
C ALA A 86 -14.52 3.45 13.34
N GLU A 87 -13.59 4.26 13.85
CA GLU A 87 -13.75 5.71 13.91
C GLU A 87 -13.89 6.33 12.53
N LEU A 88 -13.06 5.92 11.58
CA LEU A 88 -13.06 6.45 10.22
C LEU A 88 -14.30 6.02 9.44
N ALA A 89 -14.72 4.77 9.61
CA ALA A 89 -15.84 4.20 8.86
C ALA A 89 -17.18 4.82 9.23
N VAL A 90 -17.33 5.31 10.46
CA VAL A 90 -18.59 5.94 10.90
C VAL A 90 -18.68 7.42 10.57
N ARG A 91 -17.61 8.03 10.05
CA ARG A 91 -17.66 9.44 9.66
C ARG A 91 -18.64 9.63 8.51
N PRO A 92 -19.40 10.74 8.47
CA PRO A 92 -20.40 10.97 7.41
C PRO A 92 -19.85 10.87 6.00
N ARG A 93 -18.62 11.31 5.76
CA ARG A 93 -17.99 11.23 4.44
C ARG A 93 -17.73 9.80 3.99
N ALA A 94 -17.34 8.94 4.91
CA ALA A 94 -17.10 7.53 4.61
C ALA A 94 -18.41 6.76 4.47
N ALA A 95 -19.37 7.03 5.35
CA ALA A 95 -20.64 6.32 5.41
C ALA A 95 -21.46 6.47 4.12
N GLY A 96 -21.43 7.66 3.50
CA GLY A 96 -22.21 7.93 2.29
C GLY A 96 -21.65 7.32 1.03
N LYS A 97 -20.36 6.95 1.02
CA LYS A 97 -19.66 6.42 -0.16
C LYS A 97 -19.24 4.98 0.02
N GLY A 98 -19.47 4.41 1.20
CA GLY A 98 -18.85 3.17 1.61
C GLY A 98 -17.39 3.40 1.97
N PHE A 99 -16.82 2.47 2.70
CA PHE A 99 -15.41 2.50 3.07
C PHE A 99 -14.82 1.16 2.61
N PRO A 100 -14.40 1.09 1.32
CA PRO A 100 -14.03 -0.19 0.73
C PRO A 100 -12.91 -0.87 1.52
N THR A 101 -13.12 -2.11 1.86
CA THR A 101 -12.05 -3.00 2.29
C THR A 101 -11.40 -3.54 1.02
N PRO A 102 -10.12 -3.70 0.93
CA PRO A 102 -9.08 -3.53 1.95
C PRO A 102 -8.55 -2.11 2.10
N ASP A 103 -8.94 -1.16 1.24
CA ASP A 103 -8.46 0.24 1.34
C ASP A 103 -8.73 0.85 2.71
N GLY A 104 -9.90 0.53 3.29
CA GLY A 104 -10.24 0.99 4.63
C GLY A 104 -9.28 0.47 5.70
N TYR A 105 -8.85 -0.77 5.56
CA TYR A 105 -7.90 -1.36 6.50
C TYR A 105 -6.51 -0.74 6.37
N ILE A 106 -6.05 -0.51 5.13
CA ILE A 106 -4.77 0.15 4.86
C ILE A 106 -4.79 1.57 5.42
N THR A 107 -5.90 2.29 5.19
CA THR A 107 -6.11 3.65 5.73
C THR A 107 -5.99 3.65 7.25
N ALA A 108 -6.64 2.70 7.91
CA ALA A 108 -6.63 2.60 9.37
C ALA A 108 -5.23 2.30 9.92
N ILE A 109 -4.48 1.44 9.26
CA ILE A 109 -3.09 1.15 9.63
C ILE A 109 -2.24 2.41 9.53
N ALA A 110 -2.33 3.13 8.42
CA ALA A 110 -1.58 4.37 8.23
C ALA A 110 -1.95 5.41 9.30
N ALA A 111 -3.25 5.58 9.56
CA ALA A 111 -3.74 6.54 10.54
C ALA A 111 -3.26 6.20 11.96
N SER A 112 -3.24 4.92 12.31
CA SER A 112 -2.82 4.50 13.66
C SER A 112 -1.33 4.73 13.93
N HIS A 113 -0.53 4.89 12.86
CA HIS A 113 0.90 5.16 12.97
C HIS A 113 1.28 6.57 12.49
N ASP A 114 0.30 7.42 12.18
CA ASP A 114 0.51 8.77 11.66
C ASP A 114 1.39 8.80 10.40
N LEU A 115 1.17 7.86 9.49
CA LEU A 115 1.91 7.77 8.24
C LEU A 115 1.17 8.44 7.09
N ALA A 116 1.93 9.07 6.18
CA ALA A 116 1.40 9.41 4.86
C ALA A 116 1.26 8.13 4.05
N VAL A 117 0.44 8.16 3.00
CA VAL A 117 0.25 7.04 2.08
C VAL A 117 0.73 7.42 0.70
N ALA A 118 1.52 6.56 0.07
CA ALA A 118 1.89 6.71 -1.33
C ALA A 118 1.01 5.81 -2.17
N SER A 119 0.22 6.39 -3.07
CA SER A 119 -0.79 5.68 -3.85
C SER A 119 -1.17 6.47 -5.09
N ARG A 120 -1.63 5.76 -6.12
CA ARG A 120 -2.30 6.38 -7.27
C ARG A 120 -3.73 6.76 -6.92
N ASP A 121 -4.38 6.02 -6.03
CA ASP A 121 -5.75 6.27 -5.60
C ASP A 121 -5.77 7.27 -4.46
N THR A 122 -5.70 8.57 -4.81
CA THR A 122 -5.55 9.63 -3.82
C THR A 122 -6.85 9.98 -3.11
N ASN A 123 -8.00 9.77 -3.77
CA ASN A 123 -9.28 10.25 -3.24
C ASN A 123 -9.71 9.56 -1.95
N ALA A 124 -9.60 8.25 -1.89
CA ALA A 124 -10.04 7.48 -0.73
C ALA A 124 -9.25 7.85 0.53
N PHE A 125 -7.92 7.96 0.39
CA PHE A 125 -7.05 8.28 1.52
C PHE A 125 -7.17 9.74 1.95
N THR A 126 -7.28 10.66 1.00
CA THR A 126 -7.48 12.08 1.28
C THR A 126 -8.81 12.31 2.01
N ALA A 127 -9.87 11.62 1.57
CA ALA A 127 -11.18 11.71 2.21
C ALA A 127 -11.14 11.25 3.67
N ALA A 128 -10.22 10.35 4.02
CA ALA A 128 -10.04 9.88 5.39
C ALA A 128 -9.14 10.82 6.23
N GLY A 129 -8.62 11.89 5.64
CA GLY A 129 -7.80 12.87 6.35
C GLY A 129 -6.31 12.55 6.37
N LEU A 130 -5.86 11.63 5.54
CA LEU A 130 -4.44 11.28 5.44
C LEU A 130 -3.71 12.17 4.43
N ASP A 131 -2.42 12.37 4.65
CA ASP A 131 -1.55 12.96 3.65
C ASP A 131 -1.26 11.88 2.59
N VAL A 132 -1.44 12.24 1.33
CA VAL A 132 -1.29 11.31 0.21
C VAL A 132 -0.26 11.84 -0.78
N ILE A 133 0.62 10.96 -1.21
CA ILE A 133 1.61 11.23 -2.24
C ILE A 133 1.26 10.37 -3.44
N ASP A 134 1.18 10.98 -4.63
CA ASP A 134 1.01 10.24 -5.88
C ASP A 134 2.33 10.22 -6.63
N PRO A 135 3.12 9.14 -6.53
CA PRO A 135 4.43 9.09 -7.19
C PRO A 135 4.36 9.11 -8.71
N TRP A 136 3.22 8.79 -9.30
CA TRP A 136 3.06 8.84 -10.77
C TRP A 136 3.09 10.28 -11.28
N THR A 137 2.71 11.26 -10.46
CA THR A 137 2.64 12.66 -10.84
C THR A 137 3.65 13.53 -10.10
N ALA A 138 4.33 13.02 -9.10
CA ALA A 138 5.24 13.78 -8.24
C ALA A 138 6.66 13.89 -8.80
N ALA A 139 6.91 13.43 -10.02
CA ALA A 139 8.25 13.31 -10.59
C ALA A 139 8.86 14.63 -11.11
N ASP A 140 8.21 15.72 -10.93
CA ASP A 140 8.68 17.02 -11.44
C ASP A 140 9.66 17.73 -10.51
#